data_be21a89ef35a3bb637cab875a2449eea
#
_entry.id   be21a89ef35a3bb637cab875a2449eea
#
_cell.length_a   1.000
_cell.length_b   1.000
_cell.length_c   1.000
_cell.angle_alpha   90.00
_cell.angle_beta   90.00
_cell.angle_gamma   90.00
#
_symmetry.space_group_name_H-M   'P 1'
#
loop_
_entity.id
_entity.type
_entity.pdbx_description
1 polymer ?
#
loop_
_entity_poly.entity_id
_entity_poly.type
_entity_poly.pdbx_seq_one_letter_code
_entity_poly.pdbx_strand_id
1 'polypeptide(L)'
;MDKAGVVHARSGRRIVSQVSFELAPGSCLGIVGESGSGKTLLCRALLGLLPQGLQAEGEIRFEGMDMIHASPEAARRLRGQGMGFILQHPMTAFDPLYTLGSQLAETLQEKLGLRPGDAAAQAKASLSRLGLPERVMASYPHQLSGGQLQRCMIALALALKTRLLVADEPTTALDAQNQLEALTLFRRLKEEAGTTLLFVSHDLGAVQMLADSLLVMRRGLCVEQGEAARVFNEPRHPYTQYLVATRLALTRGFRQALGGRHA
;
A
#
# COMPACT_ATOMS: atom_id res chain seq x y z
N MET A 1 12.47 10.23 -2.54
CA MET A 1 13.16 9.57 -3.67
C MET A 1 13.65 10.61 -4.66
N ASP A 2 14.88 10.47 -5.13
CA ASP A 2 15.38 11.33 -6.21
C ASP A 2 16.00 10.46 -7.31
N LYS A 3 15.51 10.64 -8.54
CA LYS A 3 15.88 9.88 -9.74
C LYS A 3 15.96 8.36 -9.49
N ALA A 4 15.09 7.87 -8.62
CA ALA A 4 15.05 6.45 -8.27
C ALA A 4 14.64 5.59 -9.46
N GLY A 5 15.29 4.46 -9.62
CA GLY A 5 15.03 3.52 -10.68
C GLY A 5 15.22 2.08 -10.24
N VAL A 6 14.84 1.16 -11.12
CA VAL A 6 15.08 -0.27 -10.95
C VAL A 6 15.67 -0.82 -12.24
N VAL A 7 16.82 -1.48 -12.11
CA VAL A 7 17.56 -2.05 -13.24
C VAL A 7 17.72 -3.55 -13.06
N HIS A 8 17.83 -4.25 -14.18
CA HIS A 8 18.21 -5.66 -14.18
C HIS A 8 19.72 -5.77 -14.02
N ALA A 9 20.18 -6.37 -12.92
CA ALA A 9 21.60 -6.39 -12.51
C ALA A 9 22.58 -6.91 -13.58
N ARG A 10 22.18 -7.93 -14.36
CA ARG A 10 23.06 -8.52 -15.37
C ARG A 10 23.08 -7.77 -16.69
N SER A 11 21.95 -7.20 -17.14
CA SER A 11 21.84 -6.59 -18.47
C SER A 11 21.89 -5.07 -18.44
N GLY A 12 21.82 -4.44 -17.27
CA GLY A 12 21.67 -2.99 -17.13
C GLY A 12 20.35 -2.41 -17.67
N ARG A 13 19.42 -3.29 -18.11
CA ARG A 13 18.14 -2.81 -18.66
C ARG A 13 17.32 -2.15 -17.55
N ARG A 14 16.95 -0.89 -17.76
CA ARG A 14 16.06 -0.15 -16.86
C ARG A 14 14.64 -0.64 -16.99
N ILE A 15 14.00 -0.93 -15.85
CA ILE A 15 12.60 -1.33 -15.74
C ILE A 15 11.78 -0.16 -15.19
N VAL A 16 12.33 0.57 -14.23
CA VAL A 16 11.81 1.84 -13.72
C VAL A 16 12.91 2.87 -13.84
N SER A 17 12.60 4.06 -14.32
CA SER A 17 13.61 5.09 -14.60
C SER A 17 13.25 6.43 -14.00
N GLN A 18 14.19 6.99 -13.25
CA GLN A 18 14.25 8.39 -12.82
C GLN A 18 12.95 8.91 -12.15
N VAL A 19 12.35 8.13 -11.27
CA VAL A 19 11.18 8.57 -10.51
C VAL A 19 11.64 9.39 -9.31
N SER A 20 11.16 10.64 -9.22
CA SER A 20 11.45 11.52 -8.09
C SER A 20 10.16 11.95 -7.42
N PHE A 21 10.09 11.86 -6.10
CA PHE A 21 9.01 12.42 -5.27
C PHE A 21 9.46 12.62 -3.82
N GLU A 22 8.79 13.53 -3.17
CA GLU A 22 8.85 13.71 -1.72
C GLU A 22 7.47 13.41 -1.13
N LEU A 23 7.46 12.79 0.04
CA LEU A 23 6.24 12.42 0.73
C LEU A 23 6.30 13.00 2.15
N ALA A 24 5.47 14.00 2.40
CA ALA A 24 5.39 14.67 3.68
C ALA A 24 4.78 13.74 4.75
N PRO A 25 5.22 13.82 6.02
CA PRO A 25 4.60 13.07 7.11
C PRO A 25 3.08 13.28 7.16
N GLY A 26 2.33 12.20 7.36
CA GLY A 26 0.86 12.23 7.44
C GLY A 26 0.14 12.45 6.11
N SER A 27 0.86 12.57 4.98
CA SER A 27 0.25 12.69 3.65
C SER A 27 0.11 11.34 2.93
N CYS A 28 -0.66 11.34 1.85
CA CYS A 28 -0.85 10.18 0.98
C CYS A 28 -0.40 10.49 -0.46
N LEU A 29 0.58 9.73 -0.96
CA LEU A 29 0.92 9.69 -2.38
C LEU A 29 0.21 8.52 -3.04
N GLY A 30 -0.69 8.81 -3.97
CA GLY A 30 -1.28 7.83 -4.87
C GLY A 30 -0.33 7.53 -6.04
N ILE A 31 -0.09 6.26 -6.34
CA ILE A 31 0.62 5.85 -7.55
C ILE A 31 -0.34 5.06 -8.43
N VAL A 32 -0.57 5.56 -9.64
CA VAL A 32 -1.48 4.92 -10.61
C VAL A 32 -0.79 4.59 -11.92
N GLY A 33 -1.36 3.67 -12.67
CA GLY A 33 -0.85 3.26 -13.99
C GLY A 33 -1.26 1.83 -14.33
N GLU A 34 -1.06 1.43 -15.58
CA GLU A 34 -1.34 0.08 -16.06
C GLU A 34 -0.57 -1.01 -15.30
N SER A 35 -1.07 -2.26 -15.35
CA SER A 35 -0.30 -3.42 -14.90
C SER A 35 1.03 -3.48 -15.66
N GLY A 36 2.12 -3.79 -14.93
CA GLY A 36 3.46 -3.80 -15.51
C GLY A 36 4.12 -2.42 -15.69
N SER A 37 3.49 -1.31 -15.27
CA SER A 37 4.13 0.02 -15.35
C SER A 37 5.26 0.25 -14.35
N GLY A 38 5.54 -0.69 -13.43
CA GLY A 38 6.66 -0.61 -12.48
C GLY A 38 6.30 -0.19 -11.06
N LYS A 39 5.02 0.07 -10.74
CA LYS A 39 4.55 0.55 -9.42
C LYS A 39 5.02 -0.34 -8.27
N THR A 40 4.75 -1.64 -8.34
CA THR A 40 5.18 -2.62 -7.34
C THR A 40 6.70 -2.67 -7.17
N LEU A 41 7.46 -2.56 -8.26
CA LEU A 41 8.92 -2.54 -8.19
C LEU A 41 9.43 -1.28 -7.51
N LEU A 42 8.81 -0.12 -7.76
CA LEU A 42 9.13 1.12 -7.06
C LEU A 42 8.88 1.01 -5.55
N CYS A 43 7.74 0.42 -5.15
CA CYS A 43 7.44 0.15 -3.74
C CYS A 43 8.45 -0.80 -3.11
N ARG A 44 8.81 -1.88 -3.81
CA ARG A 44 9.81 -2.84 -3.33
C ARG A 44 11.21 -2.25 -3.24
N ALA A 45 11.58 -1.34 -4.16
CA ALA A 45 12.84 -0.61 -4.07
C ALA A 45 12.90 0.26 -2.82
N LEU A 46 11.81 1.00 -2.52
CA LEU A 46 11.69 1.81 -1.30
C LEU A 46 11.86 0.96 -0.03
N LEU A 47 11.31 -0.24 -0.01
CA LEU A 47 11.36 -1.14 1.14
C LEU A 47 12.65 -1.97 1.22
N GLY A 48 13.54 -1.91 0.21
CA GLY A 48 14.70 -2.79 0.10
C GLY A 48 14.30 -4.26 -0.06
N LEU A 49 13.23 -4.53 -0.84
CA LEU A 49 12.64 -5.86 -1.06
C LEU A 49 12.59 -6.23 -2.56
N LEU A 50 13.54 -5.72 -3.34
CA LEU A 50 13.62 -6.09 -4.76
C LEU A 50 13.94 -7.59 -4.92
N PRO A 51 13.33 -8.27 -5.90
CA PRO A 51 13.67 -9.65 -6.23
C PRO A 51 15.15 -9.79 -6.64
N GLN A 52 15.68 -11.01 -6.50
CA GLN A 52 17.02 -11.33 -6.99
C GLN A 52 17.17 -10.98 -8.48
N GLY A 53 18.32 -10.40 -8.83
CA GLY A 53 18.62 -9.97 -10.20
C GLY A 53 18.10 -8.56 -10.53
N LEU A 54 17.41 -7.88 -9.62
CA LEU A 54 17.05 -6.47 -9.74
C LEU A 54 17.81 -5.63 -8.72
N GLN A 55 18.17 -4.41 -9.10
CA GLN A 55 18.86 -3.45 -8.25
C GLN A 55 18.18 -2.09 -8.34
N ALA A 56 18.14 -1.38 -7.21
CA ALA A 56 17.72 0.01 -7.17
C ALA A 56 18.87 0.92 -7.62
N GLU A 57 18.55 2.01 -8.31
CA GLU A 57 19.47 3.11 -8.66
C GLU A 57 18.91 4.45 -8.23
N GLY A 58 19.73 5.51 -8.20
CA GLY A 58 19.34 6.85 -7.75
C GLY A 58 19.45 6.98 -6.24
N GLU A 59 18.55 7.74 -5.64
CA GLU A 59 18.55 7.99 -4.20
C GLU A 59 17.18 7.65 -3.59
N ILE A 60 17.15 6.82 -2.57
CA ILE A 60 15.96 6.46 -1.81
C ILE A 60 16.24 6.69 -0.34
N ARG A 61 15.67 7.76 0.23
CA ARG A 61 15.81 8.07 1.66
C ARG A 61 14.51 7.89 2.42
N PHE A 62 14.61 7.28 3.57
CA PHE A 62 13.55 7.26 4.57
C PHE A 62 14.10 7.75 5.90
N GLU A 63 13.57 8.87 6.40
CA GLU A 63 14.02 9.51 7.66
C GLU A 63 15.56 9.70 7.74
N GLY A 64 16.13 10.15 6.63
CA GLY A 64 17.58 10.39 6.53
C GLY A 64 18.41 9.16 6.20
N MET A 65 17.87 7.93 6.34
CA MET A 65 18.60 6.71 5.99
C MET A 65 18.52 6.44 4.48
N ASP A 66 19.66 6.16 3.88
CA ASP A 66 19.75 5.68 2.49
C ASP A 66 19.34 4.21 2.42
N MET A 67 18.21 3.94 1.79
CA MET A 67 17.64 2.58 1.68
C MET A 67 18.35 1.70 0.65
N ILE A 68 19.08 2.29 -0.30
CA ILE A 68 19.83 1.54 -1.32
C ILE A 68 21.09 0.93 -0.71
N HIS A 69 21.78 1.69 0.15
CA HIS A 69 23.04 1.29 0.75
C HIS A 69 22.90 0.84 2.22
N ALA A 70 21.66 0.78 2.74
CA ALA A 70 21.41 0.29 4.09
C ALA A 70 21.84 -1.17 4.24
N SER A 71 22.44 -1.51 5.39
CA SER A 71 22.69 -2.93 5.70
C SER A 71 21.38 -3.71 5.79
N PRO A 72 21.39 -5.03 5.48
CA PRO A 72 20.19 -5.86 5.60
C PRO A 72 19.53 -5.77 6.98
N GLU A 73 20.33 -5.66 8.05
CA GLU A 73 19.85 -5.53 9.43
C GLU A 73 19.18 -4.18 9.67
N ALA A 74 19.77 -3.09 9.19
CA ALA A 74 19.19 -1.74 9.30
C ALA A 74 17.87 -1.64 8.54
N ALA A 75 17.82 -2.12 7.30
CA ALA A 75 16.61 -2.18 6.51
C ALA A 75 15.52 -3.07 7.15
N ARG A 76 15.91 -4.24 7.72
CA ARG A 76 14.99 -5.15 8.44
C ARG A 76 14.41 -4.48 9.70
N ARG A 77 15.22 -3.68 10.42
CA ARG A 77 14.75 -2.95 11.61
C ARG A 77 13.70 -1.92 11.24
N LEU A 78 13.91 -1.16 10.16
CA LEU A 78 12.93 -0.17 9.69
C LEU A 78 11.61 -0.82 9.25
N ARG A 79 11.67 -1.97 8.59
CA ARG A 79 10.47 -2.73 8.26
C ARG A 79 9.83 -3.28 9.53
N GLY A 80 8.62 -2.85 9.78
CA GLY A 80 7.83 -3.21 10.97
C GLY A 80 7.95 -2.23 12.15
N GLN A 81 8.96 -1.34 12.18
CA GLN A 81 9.03 -0.27 13.20
C GLN A 81 8.74 1.12 12.59
N GLY A 82 9.25 1.39 11.38
CA GLY A 82 9.05 2.65 10.67
C GLY A 82 8.19 2.49 9.43
N MET A 83 8.39 1.38 8.70
CA MET A 83 7.69 1.06 7.45
C MET A 83 6.83 -0.18 7.61
N GLY A 84 5.56 -0.09 7.21
CA GLY A 84 4.67 -1.23 7.00
C GLY A 84 4.45 -1.51 5.53
N PHE A 85 4.12 -2.75 5.17
CA PHE A 85 3.80 -3.14 3.81
C PHE A 85 2.53 -3.98 3.77
N ILE A 86 1.55 -3.55 2.99
CA ILE A 86 0.33 -4.30 2.70
C ILE A 86 0.43 -4.83 1.28
N LEU A 87 0.39 -6.16 1.17
CA LEU A 87 0.51 -6.89 -0.08
C LEU A 87 -0.81 -6.93 -0.86
N GLN A 88 -0.73 -7.05 -2.16
CA GLN A 88 -1.86 -7.21 -3.07
C GLN A 88 -2.72 -8.44 -2.73
N HIS A 89 -2.11 -9.54 -2.29
CA HIS A 89 -2.79 -10.77 -1.93
C HIS A 89 -2.68 -11.03 -0.42
N PRO A 90 -3.72 -10.70 0.38
CA PRO A 90 -3.69 -10.85 1.84
C PRO A 90 -3.33 -12.26 2.33
N MET A 91 -3.74 -13.30 1.59
CA MET A 91 -3.42 -14.70 1.92
C MET A 91 -1.92 -15.00 1.93
N THR A 92 -1.13 -14.29 1.14
CA THR A 92 0.34 -14.51 1.07
C THR A 92 1.10 -13.80 2.18
N ALA A 93 0.43 -12.98 2.98
CA ALA A 93 1.03 -12.25 4.09
C ALA A 93 1.13 -13.10 5.36
N PHE A 94 0.39 -14.20 5.43
CA PHE A 94 0.27 -15.04 6.61
C PHE A 94 0.65 -16.49 6.32
N ASP A 95 1.31 -17.14 7.28
CA ASP A 95 1.60 -18.57 7.23
C ASP A 95 0.30 -19.37 7.49
N PRO A 96 -0.12 -20.27 6.58
CA PRO A 96 -1.35 -21.03 6.72
C PRO A 96 -1.32 -22.03 7.88
N LEU A 97 -0.17 -22.35 8.44
CA LEU A 97 0.01 -23.34 9.51
C LEU A 97 -0.20 -22.79 10.91
N TYR A 98 -0.25 -21.46 11.06
CA TYR A 98 -0.39 -20.78 12.35
C TYR A 98 -1.65 -19.93 12.41
N THR A 99 -2.20 -19.76 13.62
CA THR A 99 -3.35 -18.87 13.82
C THR A 99 -2.98 -17.41 13.63
N LEU A 100 -3.94 -16.57 13.26
CA LEU A 100 -3.70 -15.13 13.07
C LEU A 100 -3.21 -14.48 14.36
N GLY A 101 -3.80 -14.85 15.48
CA GLY A 101 -3.40 -14.30 16.78
C GLY A 101 -1.95 -14.60 17.14
N SER A 102 -1.46 -15.83 16.87
CA SER A 102 -0.06 -16.18 17.13
C SER A 102 0.89 -15.37 16.25
N GLN A 103 0.61 -15.23 14.97
CA GLN A 103 1.46 -14.48 14.02
C GLN A 103 1.50 -12.99 14.34
N LEU A 104 0.35 -12.39 14.67
CA LEU A 104 0.27 -10.98 15.06
C LEU A 104 1.03 -10.75 16.37
N ALA A 105 0.82 -11.60 17.38
CA ALA A 105 1.49 -11.48 18.66
C ALA A 105 3.01 -11.67 18.53
N GLU A 106 3.49 -12.66 17.77
CA GLU A 106 4.90 -12.88 17.47
C GLU A 106 5.54 -11.64 16.81
N THR A 107 4.87 -11.07 15.81
CA THR A 107 5.36 -9.85 15.15
C THR A 107 5.47 -8.69 16.13
N LEU A 108 4.47 -8.51 17.01
CA LEU A 108 4.51 -7.45 18.02
C LEU A 108 5.60 -7.68 19.07
N GLN A 109 5.86 -8.93 19.45
CA GLN A 109 6.97 -9.28 20.34
C GLN A 109 8.31 -8.96 19.67
N GLU A 110 8.52 -9.41 18.43
CA GLU A 110 9.78 -9.18 17.68
C GLU A 110 10.05 -7.68 17.44
N LYS A 111 9.02 -6.93 17.06
CA LYS A 111 9.20 -5.52 16.63
C LYS A 111 9.14 -4.52 17.77
N LEU A 112 8.35 -4.78 18.82
CA LEU A 112 8.13 -3.85 19.93
C LEU A 112 8.76 -4.34 21.25
N GLY A 113 9.33 -5.55 21.30
CA GLY A 113 9.88 -6.12 22.51
C GLY A 113 8.85 -6.43 23.59
N LEU A 114 7.58 -6.64 23.21
CA LEU A 114 6.49 -6.89 24.14
C LEU A 114 6.59 -8.28 24.75
N ARG A 115 6.10 -8.43 26.01
CA ARG A 115 5.89 -9.75 26.60
C ARG A 115 4.75 -10.48 25.88
N PRO A 116 4.74 -11.84 25.87
CA PRO A 116 3.72 -12.61 25.14
C PRO A 116 2.27 -12.21 25.45
N GLY A 117 1.93 -12.01 26.73
CA GLY A 117 0.58 -11.60 27.14
C GLY A 117 0.20 -10.20 26.65
N ASP A 118 1.13 -9.24 26.73
CA ASP A 118 0.91 -7.87 26.28
C ASP A 118 0.76 -7.81 24.76
N ALA A 119 1.57 -8.58 24.02
CA ALA A 119 1.49 -8.69 22.57
C ALA A 119 0.15 -9.27 22.12
N ALA A 120 -0.32 -10.35 22.77
CA ALA A 120 -1.62 -10.95 22.48
C ALA A 120 -2.78 -9.97 22.78
N ALA A 121 -2.72 -9.26 23.90
CA ALA A 121 -3.71 -8.26 24.27
C ALA A 121 -3.73 -7.10 23.25
N GLN A 122 -2.57 -6.61 22.81
CA GLN A 122 -2.45 -5.55 21.81
C GLN A 122 -2.95 -6.01 20.44
N ALA A 123 -2.63 -7.23 20.01
CA ALA A 123 -3.15 -7.84 18.79
C ALA A 123 -4.69 -7.88 18.81
N LYS A 124 -5.28 -8.42 19.89
CA LYS A 124 -6.72 -8.49 20.09
C LYS A 124 -7.37 -7.10 20.06
N ALA A 125 -6.81 -6.12 20.77
CA ALA A 125 -7.31 -4.75 20.79
C ALA A 125 -7.28 -4.12 19.40
N SER A 126 -6.20 -4.34 18.63
CA SER A 126 -6.06 -3.80 17.27
C SER A 126 -7.06 -4.42 16.28
N LEU A 127 -7.31 -5.72 16.37
CA LEU A 127 -8.34 -6.39 15.57
C LEU A 127 -9.74 -5.86 15.91
N SER A 128 -10.06 -5.71 17.19
CA SER A 128 -11.34 -5.17 17.67
C SER A 128 -11.60 -3.75 17.15
N ARG A 129 -10.58 -2.88 17.13
CA ARG A 129 -10.68 -1.51 16.59
C ARG A 129 -11.08 -1.47 15.10
N LEU A 130 -10.80 -2.55 14.36
CA LEU A 130 -11.16 -2.71 12.95
C LEU A 130 -12.41 -3.56 12.74
N GLY A 131 -13.22 -3.78 13.80
CA GLY A 131 -14.47 -4.51 13.73
C GLY A 131 -14.32 -6.02 13.52
N LEU A 132 -13.12 -6.58 13.77
CA LEU A 132 -12.90 -8.01 13.68
C LEU A 132 -13.27 -8.69 15.01
N PRO A 133 -14.07 -9.78 14.98
CA PRO A 133 -14.46 -10.49 16.19
C PRO A 133 -13.29 -11.23 16.82
N GLU A 134 -13.36 -11.46 18.13
CA GLU A 134 -12.28 -12.11 18.91
C GLU A 134 -11.87 -13.47 18.36
N ARG A 135 -12.80 -14.24 17.79
CA ARG A 135 -12.53 -15.55 17.19
C ARG A 135 -11.43 -15.52 16.12
N VAL A 136 -11.19 -14.35 15.48
CA VAL A 136 -10.12 -14.18 14.49
C VAL A 136 -8.75 -14.49 15.08
N MET A 137 -8.53 -14.25 16.37
CA MET A 137 -7.29 -14.62 17.05
C MET A 137 -6.99 -16.13 16.97
N ALA A 138 -8.03 -16.97 17.04
CA ALA A 138 -7.91 -18.42 16.98
C ALA A 138 -8.08 -18.99 15.56
N SER A 139 -8.39 -18.15 14.58
CA SER A 139 -8.62 -18.59 13.19
C SER A 139 -7.31 -18.72 12.42
N TYR A 140 -7.27 -19.69 11.51
CA TYR A 140 -6.20 -19.82 10.52
C TYR A 140 -6.50 -18.92 9.30
N PRO A 141 -5.48 -18.52 8.53
CA PRO A 141 -5.69 -17.63 7.37
C PRO A 141 -6.75 -18.13 6.38
N HIS A 142 -6.76 -19.40 6.05
CA HIS A 142 -7.72 -20.03 5.13
C HIS A 142 -9.18 -20.05 5.61
N GLN A 143 -9.43 -19.77 6.89
CA GLN A 143 -10.77 -19.70 7.48
C GLN A 143 -11.40 -18.30 7.39
N LEU A 144 -10.63 -17.30 6.89
CA LEU A 144 -11.02 -15.90 6.84
C LEU A 144 -11.23 -15.44 5.39
N SER A 145 -12.15 -14.49 5.21
CA SER A 145 -12.30 -13.81 3.92
C SER A 145 -11.10 -12.91 3.61
N GLY A 146 -10.88 -12.59 2.33
CA GLY A 146 -9.82 -11.66 1.92
C GLY A 146 -9.92 -10.30 2.61
N GLY A 147 -11.13 -9.77 2.80
CA GLY A 147 -11.36 -8.52 3.52
C GLY A 147 -11.03 -8.62 5.02
N GLN A 148 -11.27 -9.77 5.66
CA GLN A 148 -10.86 -9.99 7.04
C GLN A 148 -9.33 -10.06 7.18
N LEU A 149 -8.66 -10.79 6.30
CA LEU A 149 -7.19 -10.86 6.28
C LEU A 149 -6.56 -9.49 6.02
N GLN A 150 -7.14 -8.71 5.11
CA GLN A 150 -6.68 -7.36 4.88
C GLN A 150 -6.83 -6.46 6.11
N ARG A 151 -7.97 -6.53 6.81
CA ARG A 151 -8.13 -5.83 8.08
C ARG A 151 -7.12 -6.31 9.13
N CYS A 152 -6.73 -7.59 9.14
CA CYS A 152 -5.65 -8.08 10.01
C CYS A 152 -4.30 -7.42 9.69
N MET A 153 -3.95 -7.25 8.41
CA MET A 153 -2.71 -6.52 8.03
C MET A 153 -2.76 -5.05 8.45
N ILE A 154 -3.90 -4.38 8.25
CA ILE A 154 -4.10 -2.99 8.67
C ILE A 154 -4.04 -2.89 10.21
N ALA A 155 -4.63 -3.85 10.94
CA ALA A 155 -4.57 -3.93 12.39
C ALA A 155 -3.13 -4.05 12.90
N LEU A 156 -2.31 -4.85 12.23
CA LEU A 156 -0.89 -4.99 12.54
C LEU A 156 -0.13 -3.69 12.30
N ALA A 157 -0.34 -3.02 11.17
CA ALA A 157 0.26 -1.72 10.87
C ALA A 157 -0.11 -0.66 11.92
N LEU A 158 -1.37 -0.65 12.35
CA LEU A 158 -1.86 0.23 13.43
C LEU A 158 -1.20 -0.10 14.78
N ALA A 159 -1.09 -1.39 15.12
CA ALA A 159 -0.46 -1.85 16.35
C ALA A 159 1.04 -1.50 16.42
N LEU A 160 1.72 -1.61 15.29
CA LEU A 160 3.13 -1.25 15.14
C LEU A 160 3.37 0.26 15.08
N LYS A 161 2.32 1.08 14.92
CA LYS A 161 2.41 2.53 14.75
C LYS A 161 3.37 2.92 13.63
N THR A 162 3.25 2.25 12.48
CA THR A 162 4.12 2.48 11.32
C THR A 162 4.00 3.93 10.86
N ARG A 163 5.14 4.57 10.59
CA ARG A 163 5.18 5.98 10.12
C ARG A 163 4.90 6.09 8.63
N LEU A 164 5.35 5.09 7.86
CA LEU A 164 5.05 4.94 6.44
C LEU A 164 4.38 3.59 6.20
N LEU A 165 3.21 3.60 5.61
CA LEU A 165 2.52 2.39 5.15
C LEU A 165 2.50 2.38 3.62
N VAL A 166 3.19 1.41 3.04
CA VAL A 166 3.16 1.14 1.60
C VAL A 166 2.06 0.11 1.34
N ALA A 167 1.06 0.48 0.57
CA ALA A 167 -0.07 -0.39 0.22
C ALA A 167 -0.06 -0.63 -1.30
N ASP A 168 0.31 -1.84 -1.71
CA ASP A 168 0.41 -2.22 -3.12
C ASP A 168 -0.85 -2.99 -3.54
N GLU A 169 -1.71 -2.32 -4.32
CA GLU A 169 -2.99 -2.84 -4.82
C GLU A 169 -3.88 -3.45 -3.70
N PRO A 170 -4.03 -2.77 -2.55
CA PRO A 170 -4.59 -3.40 -1.36
C PRO A 170 -6.09 -3.73 -1.47
N THR A 171 -6.78 -3.23 -2.48
CA THR A 171 -8.24 -3.41 -2.63
C THR A 171 -8.64 -4.25 -3.84
N THR A 172 -7.69 -4.73 -4.63
CA THR A 172 -7.96 -5.39 -5.92
C THR A 172 -8.76 -6.70 -5.80
N ALA A 173 -8.62 -7.42 -4.68
CA ALA A 173 -9.29 -8.69 -4.45
C ALA A 173 -10.59 -8.56 -3.61
N LEU A 174 -11.08 -7.34 -3.39
CA LEU A 174 -12.24 -7.06 -2.56
C LEU A 174 -13.46 -6.71 -3.42
N ASP A 175 -14.65 -7.10 -2.95
CA ASP A 175 -15.91 -6.56 -3.47
C ASP A 175 -16.06 -5.07 -3.10
N ALA A 176 -17.03 -4.39 -3.71
CA ALA A 176 -17.20 -2.95 -3.58
C ALA A 176 -17.43 -2.48 -2.13
N GLN A 177 -18.15 -3.28 -1.31
CA GLN A 177 -18.40 -2.93 0.09
C GLN A 177 -17.12 -3.05 0.91
N ASN A 178 -16.42 -4.17 0.82
CA ASN A 178 -15.16 -4.40 1.51
C ASN A 178 -14.07 -3.41 1.05
N GLN A 179 -14.08 -3.02 -0.23
CA GLN A 179 -13.19 -1.98 -0.76
C GLN A 179 -13.43 -0.63 -0.08
N LEU A 180 -14.70 -0.19 0.00
CA LEU A 180 -15.04 1.08 0.66
C LEU A 180 -14.66 1.07 2.15
N GLU A 181 -14.91 -0.03 2.85
CA GLU A 181 -14.50 -0.21 4.24
C GLU A 181 -12.98 -0.11 4.38
N ALA A 182 -12.21 -0.82 3.54
CA ALA A 182 -10.75 -0.75 3.55
C ALA A 182 -10.23 0.67 3.30
N LEU A 183 -10.77 1.39 2.31
CA LEU A 183 -10.40 2.78 2.03
C LEU A 183 -10.70 3.70 3.21
N THR A 184 -11.82 3.49 3.90
CA THR A 184 -12.16 4.22 5.13
C THR A 184 -11.14 3.96 6.24
N LEU A 185 -10.64 2.71 6.38
CA LEU A 185 -9.60 2.38 7.35
C LEU A 185 -8.25 3.03 7.00
N PHE A 186 -7.85 3.05 5.73
CA PHE A 186 -6.64 3.77 5.29
C PHE A 186 -6.74 5.27 5.58
N ARG A 187 -7.91 5.87 5.34
CA ARG A 187 -8.15 7.28 5.67
C ARG A 187 -8.00 7.54 7.17
N ARG A 188 -8.58 6.70 8.02
CA ARG A 188 -8.42 6.81 9.48
C ARG A 188 -6.97 6.65 9.91
N LEU A 189 -6.21 5.73 9.34
CA LEU A 189 -4.77 5.60 9.60
C LEU A 189 -4.02 6.89 9.31
N LYS A 190 -4.34 7.55 8.18
CA LYS A 190 -3.74 8.82 7.81
C LYS A 190 -4.16 9.95 8.77
N GLU A 191 -5.46 10.14 8.99
CA GLU A 191 -6.02 11.30 9.71
C GLU A 191 -5.88 11.18 11.23
N GLU A 192 -6.12 9.99 11.82
CA GLU A 192 -6.14 9.79 13.27
C GLU A 192 -4.77 9.34 13.82
N ALA A 193 -4.04 8.51 13.08
CA ALA A 193 -2.74 8.00 13.52
C ALA A 193 -1.54 8.76 12.92
N GLY A 194 -1.77 9.72 12.01
CA GLY A 194 -0.70 10.47 11.34
C GLY A 194 0.18 9.61 10.43
N THR A 195 -0.29 8.42 10.03
CA THR A 195 0.46 7.51 9.18
C THR A 195 0.59 8.09 7.77
N THR A 196 1.82 8.14 7.27
CA THR A 196 2.09 8.50 5.88
C THR A 196 1.75 7.32 4.98
N LEU A 197 1.07 7.55 3.85
CA LEU A 197 0.64 6.50 2.95
C LEU A 197 1.31 6.61 1.58
N LEU A 198 1.84 5.50 1.08
CA LEU A 198 2.14 5.29 -0.32
C LEU A 198 1.12 4.27 -0.85
N PHE A 199 0.12 4.77 -1.56
CA PHE A 199 -1.04 3.98 -1.98
C PHE A 199 -1.00 3.70 -3.48
N VAL A 200 -0.74 2.45 -3.84
CA VAL A 200 -0.67 2.01 -5.24
C VAL A 200 -1.99 1.35 -5.62
N SER A 201 -2.59 1.81 -6.70
CA SER A 201 -3.78 1.19 -7.26
C SER A 201 -3.93 1.48 -8.76
N HIS A 202 -4.57 0.58 -9.49
CA HIS A 202 -5.09 0.85 -10.82
C HIS A 202 -6.51 1.47 -10.77
N ASP A 203 -7.18 1.43 -9.61
CA ASP A 203 -8.47 2.09 -9.39
C ASP A 203 -8.28 3.55 -9.00
N LEU A 204 -8.48 4.43 -9.98
CA LEU A 204 -8.45 5.88 -9.80
C LEU A 204 -9.47 6.38 -8.76
N GLY A 205 -10.56 5.64 -8.53
CA GLY A 205 -11.57 5.96 -7.52
C GLY A 205 -11.04 5.81 -6.11
N ALA A 206 -10.38 4.71 -5.86
CA ALA A 206 -9.73 4.43 -4.58
C ALA A 206 -8.67 5.47 -4.27
N VAL A 207 -7.83 5.80 -5.27
CA VAL A 207 -6.76 6.80 -5.10
C VAL A 207 -7.33 8.20 -4.85
N GLN A 208 -8.38 8.59 -5.56
CA GLN A 208 -9.01 9.90 -5.38
C GLN A 208 -9.59 10.11 -3.97
N MET A 209 -9.98 9.02 -3.29
CA MET A 209 -10.51 9.09 -1.92
C MET A 209 -9.44 9.33 -0.85
N LEU A 210 -8.17 9.05 -1.15
CA LEU A 210 -7.09 9.02 -0.16
C LEU A 210 -5.94 9.97 -0.46
N ALA A 211 -5.60 10.14 -1.74
CA ALA A 211 -4.36 10.77 -2.15
C ALA A 211 -4.43 12.30 -2.06
N ASP A 212 -3.40 12.91 -1.45
CA ASP A 212 -3.13 14.35 -1.49
C ASP A 212 -2.31 14.70 -2.74
N SER A 213 -1.42 13.80 -3.15
CA SER A 213 -0.63 13.92 -4.37
C SER A 213 -0.72 12.64 -5.21
N LEU A 214 -0.52 12.79 -6.52
CA LEU A 214 -0.65 11.71 -7.49
C LEU A 214 0.61 11.61 -8.35
N LEU A 215 1.06 10.38 -8.59
CA LEU A 215 2.12 10.02 -9.51
C LEU A 215 1.57 9.02 -10.51
N VAL A 216 1.62 9.36 -11.79
CA VAL A 216 1.12 8.52 -12.88
C VAL A 216 2.29 7.82 -13.56
N MET A 217 2.30 6.49 -13.52
CA MET A 217 3.35 5.68 -14.13
C MET A 217 2.89 5.02 -15.42
N ARG A 218 3.76 5.05 -16.42
CA ARG A 218 3.58 4.32 -17.68
C ARG A 218 4.92 3.76 -18.17
N ARG A 219 4.98 2.45 -18.41
CA ARG A 219 6.18 1.76 -18.96
C ARG A 219 7.48 2.11 -18.22
N GLY A 220 7.44 2.11 -16.91
CA GLY A 220 8.59 2.39 -16.05
C GLY A 220 8.93 3.87 -15.85
N LEU A 221 8.16 4.78 -16.39
CA LEU A 221 8.37 6.24 -16.29
C LEU A 221 7.26 6.90 -15.48
N CYS A 222 7.61 7.94 -14.73
CA CYS A 222 6.63 8.91 -14.23
C CYS A 222 6.27 9.84 -15.39
N VAL A 223 5.01 9.82 -15.85
CA VAL A 223 4.55 10.64 -16.99
C VAL A 223 3.83 11.90 -16.54
N GLU A 224 3.26 11.91 -15.36
CA GLU A 224 2.65 13.08 -14.73
C GLU A 224 2.67 12.95 -13.22
N GLN A 225 2.87 14.09 -12.53
CA GLN A 225 2.88 14.18 -11.08
C GLN A 225 2.35 15.53 -10.61
N GLY A 226 1.71 15.55 -9.45
CA GLY A 226 1.26 16.79 -8.82
C GLY A 226 0.23 16.57 -7.73
N GLU A 227 -0.39 17.66 -7.28
CA GLU A 227 -1.54 17.60 -6.38
C GLU A 227 -2.65 16.74 -7.01
N ALA A 228 -3.22 15.82 -6.22
CA ALA A 228 -4.18 14.84 -6.73
C ALA A 228 -5.40 15.52 -7.38
N ALA A 229 -5.97 16.52 -6.72
CA ALA A 229 -7.12 17.26 -7.23
C ALA A 229 -6.84 17.89 -8.62
N ARG A 230 -5.64 18.49 -8.78
CA ARG A 230 -5.23 19.09 -10.06
C ARG A 230 -5.06 18.02 -11.15
N VAL A 231 -4.35 16.92 -10.87
CA VAL A 231 -4.09 15.89 -11.89
C VAL A 231 -5.38 15.18 -12.30
N PHE A 232 -6.36 15.04 -11.41
CA PHE A 232 -7.67 14.47 -11.74
C PHE A 232 -8.55 15.43 -12.57
N ASN A 233 -8.54 16.72 -12.26
CA ASN A 233 -9.43 17.69 -12.90
C ASN A 233 -8.83 18.27 -14.19
N GLU A 234 -7.51 18.44 -14.24
CA GLU A 234 -6.77 19.06 -15.33
C GLU A 234 -5.56 18.22 -15.76
N PRO A 235 -5.77 16.96 -16.18
CA PRO A 235 -4.67 16.09 -16.61
C PRO A 235 -3.99 16.66 -17.85
N ARG A 236 -2.65 16.73 -17.83
CA ARG A 236 -1.85 17.31 -18.92
C ARG A 236 -1.31 16.25 -19.88
N HIS A 237 -0.85 15.13 -19.34
CA HIS A 237 -0.29 14.06 -20.16
C HIS A 237 -1.42 13.26 -20.86
N PRO A 238 -1.32 12.93 -22.17
CA PRO A 238 -2.37 12.21 -22.90
C PRO A 238 -2.79 10.88 -22.26
N TYR A 239 -1.84 10.17 -21.65
CA TYR A 239 -2.14 8.94 -20.94
C TYR A 239 -2.97 9.17 -19.67
N THR A 240 -2.69 10.23 -18.92
CA THR A 240 -3.48 10.60 -17.73
C THR A 240 -4.90 11.01 -18.15
N GLN A 241 -5.02 11.78 -19.21
CA GLN A 241 -6.31 12.16 -19.81
C GLN A 241 -7.14 10.92 -20.17
N TYR A 242 -6.51 9.95 -20.85
CA TYR A 242 -7.14 8.66 -21.17
C TYR A 242 -7.61 7.91 -19.91
N LEU A 243 -6.77 7.78 -18.88
CA LEU A 243 -7.12 7.10 -17.64
C LEU A 243 -8.33 7.75 -16.94
N VAL A 244 -8.31 9.08 -16.80
CA VAL A 244 -9.39 9.86 -16.16
C VAL A 244 -10.68 9.77 -16.99
N ALA A 245 -10.61 9.92 -18.31
CA ALA A 245 -11.77 9.84 -19.19
C ALA A 245 -12.42 8.45 -19.16
N THR A 246 -11.61 7.38 -19.19
CA THR A 246 -12.09 5.99 -19.12
C THR A 246 -12.84 5.74 -17.80
N ARG A 247 -12.30 6.20 -16.68
CA ARG A 247 -12.98 6.10 -15.40
C ARG A 247 -14.33 6.82 -15.38
N LEU A 248 -14.38 8.07 -15.87
CA LEU A 248 -15.61 8.86 -15.91
C LEU A 248 -16.67 8.18 -16.78
N ALA A 249 -16.27 7.59 -17.93
CA ALA A 249 -17.18 6.86 -18.81
C ALA A 249 -17.75 5.62 -18.11
N LEU A 250 -16.94 4.83 -17.43
CA LEU A 250 -17.39 3.67 -16.65
C LEU A 250 -18.39 4.07 -15.55
N THR A 251 -18.10 5.13 -14.80
CA THR A 251 -18.97 5.62 -13.73
C THR A 251 -20.31 6.12 -14.27
N ARG A 252 -20.32 6.81 -15.40
CA ARG A 252 -21.56 7.28 -16.07
C ARG A 252 -22.38 6.14 -16.62
N GLY A 253 -21.74 5.19 -17.32
CA GLY A 253 -22.40 4.00 -17.86
C GLY A 253 -23.05 3.15 -16.75
N PHE A 254 -22.37 2.98 -15.62
CA PHE A 254 -22.91 2.25 -14.48
C PHE A 254 -24.12 2.97 -13.84
N ARG A 255 -24.07 4.30 -13.69
CA ARG A 255 -25.22 5.09 -13.18
C ARG A 255 -26.42 5.01 -14.13
N GLN A 256 -26.22 5.06 -15.44
CA GLN A 256 -27.29 4.93 -16.43
C GLN A 256 -27.92 3.51 -16.39
N ALA A 257 -27.10 2.48 -16.27
CA ALA A 257 -27.59 1.09 -16.19
C ALA A 257 -28.38 0.82 -14.90
N LEU A 258 -28.05 1.46 -13.78
CA LEU A 258 -28.79 1.34 -12.51
C LEU A 258 -30.02 2.26 -12.46
N GLY A 259 -29.96 3.47 -13.04
CA GLY A 259 -31.06 4.44 -13.06
C GLY A 259 -32.19 4.04 -14.04
N GLY A 260 -31.91 3.17 -15.01
CA GLY A 260 -32.92 2.67 -15.96
C GLY A 260 -33.82 1.54 -15.45
N ARG A 261 -33.73 1.14 -14.18
CA ARG A 261 -34.58 0.11 -13.56
C ARG A 261 -35.72 0.62 -12.68
N HIS A 262 -35.94 1.92 -12.66
CA HIS A 262 -37.07 2.57 -11.95
C HIS A 262 -37.79 3.53 -12.90
N ALA A 263 -38.32 3.03 -14.02
CA ALA A 263 -39.34 3.68 -14.85
C ALA A 263 -40.39 2.63 -15.26
#